data_8e38267fa6047dd2d0dede8791cb7a2e
#
_entry.id   8e38267fa6047dd2d0dede8791cb7a2e
#
_cell.length_a   1.000
_cell.length_b   1.000
_cell.length_c   1.000
_cell.angle_alpha   90.00
_cell.angle_beta   90.00
_cell.angle_gamma   90.00
#
_symmetry.space_group_name_H-M   'P 1'
#
loop_
_entity.id
_entity.type
_entity.pdbx_description
1 polymer ?
#
loop_
_entity_poly.entity_id
_entity_poly.type
_entity_poly.pdbx_seq_one_letter_code
_entity_poly.pdbx_strand_id
1 'polypeptide(L)'
;DVTCVAQIGAPFTVAALRQRLGRSGRREGQPAILRQYAVVTRLTSDSSFVDRLRLGLIRSIAMIDLLLEGWCEPPKPQALHLSTLVHQIISVIAQRGGAPANILYSVLCREGPFRQVTKAMFADVLRALGHPETGLIEQTDGGLLLLGQNGERLVEHYSFYAVFKTPEEYRLVSNGRE
;
A
#
# COMPACT_ATOMS: atom_id res chain seq x y z
N ASP A 1 4.66 -4.23 -24.47
CA ASP A 1 3.31 -4.76 -24.30
C ASP A 1 3.38 -6.25 -23.99
N VAL A 2 2.59 -6.67 -23.01
CA VAL A 2 2.51 -8.08 -22.58
C VAL A 2 1.20 -8.64 -23.13
N THR A 3 1.28 -9.75 -23.85
CA THR A 3 0.11 -10.42 -24.43
C THR A 3 -0.59 -11.34 -23.43
N CYS A 4 0.16 -11.91 -22.47
CA CYS A 4 -0.35 -12.82 -21.46
C CYS A 4 0.45 -12.67 -20.16
N VAL A 5 -0.22 -12.76 -19.03
CA VAL A 5 0.39 -12.83 -17.70
C VAL A 5 0.31 -14.26 -17.19
N ALA A 6 1.44 -14.84 -16.79
CA ALA A 6 1.49 -16.13 -16.09
C ALA A 6 1.61 -15.89 -14.58
N GLN A 7 0.66 -16.38 -13.81
CA GLN A 7 0.64 -16.31 -12.35
C GLN A 7 0.92 -17.70 -11.77
N ILE A 8 2.01 -17.84 -11.02
CA ILE A 8 2.35 -19.08 -10.31
C ILE A 8 1.92 -18.93 -8.85
N GLY A 9 1.11 -19.86 -8.37
CA GLY A 9 0.50 -19.80 -7.03
C GLY A 9 -0.58 -18.71 -6.90
N ALA A 10 -1.38 -18.77 -5.86
CA ALA A 10 -2.39 -17.76 -5.59
C ALA A 10 -1.75 -16.51 -4.97
N PRO A 11 -2.04 -15.30 -5.48
CA PRO A 11 -1.62 -14.07 -4.81
C PRO A 11 -2.36 -13.89 -3.48
N PHE A 12 -1.99 -12.89 -2.69
CA PHE A 12 -2.66 -12.65 -1.40
C PHE A 12 -4.07 -12.07 -1.55
N THR A 13 -4.34 -11.32 -2.61
CA THR A 13 -5.60 -10.61 -2.83
C THR A 13 -6.10 -10.76 -4.26
N VAL A 14 -7.42 -10.69 -4.45
CA VAL A 14 -8.06 -10.66 -5.78
C VAL A 14 -7.70 -9.37 -6.50
N ALA A 15 -7.61 -8.25 -5.77
CA ALA A 15 -7.15 -6.98 -6.32
C ALA A 15 -5.76 -7.08 -6.96
N ALA A 16 -4.80 -7.81 -6.32
CA ALA A 16 -3.49 -8.06 -6.90
C ALA A 16 -3.56 -8.90 -8.19
N LEU A 17 -4.46 -9.88 -8.24
CA LEU A 17 -4.69 -10.70 -9.44
C LEU A 17 -5.24 -9.82 -10.59
N ARG A 18 -6.22 -8.97 -10.28
CA ARG A 18 -6.80 -8.01 -11.24
C ARG A 18 -5.75 -7.01 -11.78
N GLN A 19 -4.90 -6.47 -10.91
CA GLN A 19 -3.81 -5.58 -11.32
C GLN A 19 -2.84 -6.26 -12.28
N ARG A 20 -2.52 -7.54 -12.03
CA ARG A 20 -1.64 -8.33 -12.89
C ARG A 20 -2.30 -8.63 -14.24
N LEU A 21 -3.57 -9.05 -14.25
CA LEU A 21 -4.34 -9.22 -15.48
C LEU A 21 -4.31 -7.96 -16.34
N GLY A 22 -4.49 -6.77 -15.74
CA GLY A 22 -4.46 -5.47 -16.42
C GLY A 22 -3.08 -5.06 -16.97
N ARG A 23 -2.06 -5.91 -16.86
CA ARG A 23 -0.77 -5.72 -17.56
C ARG A 23 -0.78 -6.30 -18.97
N SER A 24 -1.74 -7.15 -19.31
CA SER A 24 -1.95 -7.70 -20.64
C SER A 24 -3.17 -7.07 -21.33
N GLY A 25 -3.28 -7.24 -22.64
CA GLY A 25 -4.44 -6.77 -23.41
C GLY A 25 -4.63 -5.26 -23.42
N ARG A 26 -3.56 -4.46 -23.41
CA ARG A 26 -3.65 -2.99 -23.38
C ARG A 26 -3.92 -2.36 -24.75
N ARG A 27 -3.82 -3.13 -25.82
CA ARG A 27 -4.14 -2.64 -27.16
C ARG A 27 -5.60 -2.82 -27.44
N GLU A 28 -6.18 -1.86 -28.14
CA GLU A 28 -7.59 -1.92 -28.56
C GLU A 28 -7.84 -3.23 -29.34
N GLY A 29 -8.94 -3.91 -29.01
CA GLY A 29 -9.34 -5.18 -29.62
C GLY A 29 -8.57 -6.41 -29.13
N GLN A 30 -7.61 -6.28 -28.19
CA GLN A 30 -6.91 -7.42 -27.64
C GLN A 30 -7.46 -7.80 -26.25
N PRO A 31 -7.79 -9.09 -26.00
CA PRO A 31 -8.25 -9.52 -24.68
C PRO A 31 -7.10 -9.53 -23.67
N ALA A 32 -7.41 -9.21 -22.41
CA ALA A 32 -6.50 -9.42 -21.32
C ALA A 32 -6.44 -10.91 -20.98
N ILE A 33 -5.25 -11.50 -20.97
CA ILE A 33 -5.04 -12.94 -20.76
C ILE A 33 -4.24 -13.16 -19.49
N LEU A 34 -4.81 -13.96 -18.56
CA LEU A 34 -4.13 -14.45 -17.37
C LEU A 34 -4.13 -15.98 -17.39
N ARG A 35 -2.97 -16.58 -17.17
CA ARG A 35 -2.82 -18.01 -16.96
C ARG A 35 -2.39 -18.26 -15.52
N GLN A 36 -3.28 -18.91 -14.75
CA GLN A 36 -3.02 -19.29 -13.36
C GLN A 36 -2.47 -20.71 -13.30
N TYR A 37 -1.31 -20.85 -12.66
CA TYR A 37 -0.67 -22.15 -12.42
C TYR A 37 -0.70 -22.44 -10.91
N ALA A 38 -1.45 -23.46 -10.50
CA ALA A 38 -1.42 -23.92 -9.12
C ALA A 38 -0.25 -24.89 -8.93
N VAL A 39 0.63 -24.59 -7.99
CA VAL A 39 1.68 -25.52 -7.56
C VAL A 39 1.08 -26.44 -6.52
N VAL A 40 1.09 -27.73 -6.81
CA VAL A 40 0.58 -28.76 -5.90
C VAL A 40 1.66 -29.80 -5.62
N THR A 41 1.78 -30.21 -4.36
CA THR A 41 2.67 -31.29 -3.95
C THR A 41 2.14 -32.62 -4.46
N ARG A 42 3.02 -33.50 -4.94
CA ARG A 42 2.65 -34.87 -5.29
C ARG A 42 2.22 -35.62 -4.04
N LEU A 43 1.00 -36.15 -4.05
CA LEU A 43 0.49 -36.95 -2.93
C LEU A 43 1.13 -38.33 -2.92
N THR A 44 1.51 -38.76 -1.71
CA THR A 44 2.00 -40.10 -1.39
C THR A 44 1.13 -40.68 -0.27
N SER A 45 1.36 -41.97 0.08
CA SER A 45 0.69 -42.60 1.25
C SER A 45 0.92 -41.81 2.54
N ASP A 46 2.08 -41.19 2.68
CA ASP A 46 2.55 -40.51 3.90
C ASP A 46 2.22 -39.00 3.90
N SER A 47 1.52 -38.51 2.86
CA SER A 47 1.10 -37.14 2.78
C SER A 47 0.16 -36.76 3.93
N SER A 48 0.42 -35.56 4.52
CA SER A 48 -0.41 -35.04 5.59
C SER A 48 -1.86 -34.79 5.14
N PHE A 49 -2.79 -34.70 6.08
CA PHE A 49 -4.16 -34.30 5.78
C PHE A 49 -4.25 -32.95 5.10
N VAL A 50 -3.43 -31.99 5.52
CA VAL A 50 -3.38 -30.65 4.93
C VAL A 50 -2.94 -30.68 3.46
N ASP A 51 -1.94 -31.49 3.11
CA ASP A 51 -1.49 -31.66 1.73
C ASP A 51 -2.58 -32.26 0.85
N ARG A 52 -3.36 -33.24 1.39
CA ARG A 52 -4.49 -33.85 0.69
C ARG A 52 -5.62 -32.88 0.40
N LEU A 53 -5.83 -31.85 1.25
CA LEU A 53 -6.82 -30.80 1.03
C LEU A 53 -6.48 -29.87 -0.13
N ARG A 54 -5.22 -29.81 -0.56
CA ARG A 54 -4.77 -28.96 -1.68
C ARG A 54 -5.22 -27.49 -1.55
N LEU A 55 -5.07 -26.91 -0.37
CA LEU A 55 -5.58 -25.57 -0.05
C LEU A 55 -5.11 -24.49 -1.03
N GLY A 56 -3.89 -24.61 -1.56
CA GLY A 56 -3.36 -23.70 -2.59
C GLY A 56 -4.15 -23.75 -3.91
N LEU A 57 -4.61 -24.95 -4.30
CA LEU A 57 -5.46 -25.12 -5.49
C LEU A 57 -6.86 -24.53 -5.26
N ILE A 58 -7.48 -24.86 -4.12
CA ILE A 58 -8.80 -24.32 -3.74
C ILE A 58 -8.76 -22.78 -3.73
N ARG A 59 -7.73 -22.21 -3.09
CA ARG A 59 -7.54 -20.75 -3.06
C ARG A 59 -7.39 -20.18 -4.47
N SER A 60 -6.62 -20.81 -5.35
CA SER A 60 -6.43 -20.33 -6.73
C SER A 60 -7.75 -20.32 -7.50
N ILE A 61 -8.58 -21.34 -7.34
CA ILE A 61 -9.91 -21.43 -7.99
C ILE A 61 -10.82 -20.33 -7.43
N ALA A 62 -10.96 -20.23 -6.12
CA ALA A 62 -11.80 -19.21 -5.49
C ALA A 62 -11.42 -17.78 -5.88
N MET A 63 -10.12 -17.50 -6.03
CA MET A 63 -9.68 -16.17 -6.47
C MET A 63 -10.02 -15.89 -7.93
N ILE A 64 -10.01 -16.90 -8.80
CA ILE A 64 -10.45 -16.74 -10.20
C ILE A 64 -11.95 -16.50 -10.24
N ASP A 65 -12.74 -17.27 -9.49
CA ASP A 65 -14.19 -17.11 -9.44
C ASP A 65 -14.58 -15.71 -8.96
N LEU A 66 -13.98 -15.24 -7.86
CA LEU A 66 -14.18 -13.87 -7.36
C LEU A 66 -13.76 -12.80 -8.37
N LEU A 67 -12.66 -13.03 -9.10
CA LEU A 67 -12.22 -12.11 -10.15
C LEU A 67 -13.23 -12.03 -11.30
N LEU A 68 -13.80 -13.18 -11.72
CA LEU A 68 -14.82 -13.25 -12.77
C LEU A 68 -16.14 -12.61 -12.34
N GLU A 69 -16.49 -12.71 -11.05
CA GLU A 69 -17.62 -11.99 -10.43
C GLU A 69 -17.39 -10.47 -10.32
N GLY A 70 -16.16 -10.02 -10.62
CA GLY A 70 -15.78 -8.60 -10.48
C GLY A 70 -15.55 -8.17 -9.04
N TRP A 71 -15.52 -9.12 -8.09
CA TRP A 71 -15.27 -8.83 -6.69
C TRP A 71 -13.79 -8.51 -6.43
N CYS A 72 -13.55 -7.55 -5.57
CA CYS A 72 -12.24 -7.24 -5.00
C CYS A 72 -12.39 -6.90 -3.52
N GLU A 73 -11.32 -7.07 -2.76
CA GLU A 73 -11.29 -6.70 -1.36
C GLU A 73 -11.69 -5.23 -1.20
N PRO A 74 -12.70 -4.92 -0.36
CA PRO A 74 -13.08 -3.55 -0.09
C PRO A 74 -11.96 -2.81 0.65
N PRO A 75 -11.81 -1.51 0.44
CA PRO A 75 -10.88 -0.71 1.22
C PRO A 75 -11.25 -0.80 2.71
N LYS A 76 -10.26 -0.72 3.59
CA LYS A 76 -10.46 -0.70 5.05
C LYS A 76 -10.54 0.74 5.56
N PRO A 77 -11.66 1.44 5.41
CA PRO A 77 -11.77 2.87 5.74
C PRO A 77 -11.69 3.16 7.25
N GLN A 78 -11.88 2.13 8.08
CA GLN A 78 -11.83 2.29 9.55
C GLN A 78 -10.41 2.30 10.12
N ALA A 79 -9.40 1.96 9.34
CA ALA A 79 -8.02 2.00 9.80
C ALA A 79 -7.49 3.45 9.73
N LEU A 80 -6.96 3.94 10.85
CA LEU A 80 -6.22 5.21 10.89
C LEU A 80 -4.87 5.00 10.22
N HIS A 81 -4.76 5.36 8.94
CA HIS A 81 -3.50 5.28 8.19
C HIS A 81 -2.65 6.53 8.44
N LEU A 82 -2.16 6.70 9.68
CA LEU A 82 -1.41 7.91 10.09
C LEU A 82 -0.11 8.10 9.30
N SER A 83 0.59 7.02 8.95
CA SER A 83 1.78 7.12 8.08
C SER A 83 1.46 7.68 6.69
N THR A 84 0.32 7.30 6.12
CA THR A 84 -0.16 7.86 4.86
C THR A 84 -0.59 9.31 5.02
N LEU A 85 -1.23 9.66 6.15
CA LEU A 85 -1.58 11.05 6.47
C LEU A 85 -0.33 11.92 6.55
N VAL A 86 0.70 11.47 7.28
CA VAL A 86 2.00 12.17 7.39
C VAL A 86 2.59 12.40 6.01
N HIS A 87 2.66 11.36 5.18
CA HIS A 87 3.16 11.48 3.81
C HIS A 87 2.36 12.49 2.99
N GLN A 88 1.02 12.51 3.11
CA GLN A 88 0.18 13.46 2.39
C GLN A 88 0.33 14.89 2.91
N ILE A 89 0.51 15.11 4.22
CA ILE A 89 0.83 16.42 4.78
C ILE A 89 2.10 16.98 4.14
N ILE A 90 3.18 16.20 4.16
CA ILE A 90 4.47 16.57 3.59
C ILE A 90 4.34 16.83 2.09
N SER A 91 3.62 15.97 1.35
CA SER A 91 3.40 16.13 -0.09
C SER A 91 2.66 17.44 -0.44
N VAL A 92 1.61 17.78 0.33
CA VAL A 92 0.85 19.02 0.09
C VAL A 92 1.69 20.26 0.42
N ILE A 93 2.49 20.22 1.50
CA ILE A 93 3.41 21.31 1.83
C ILE A 93 4.45 21.48 0.73
N ALA A 94 5.08 20.39 0.27
CA ALA A 94 6.05 20.39 -0.82
C ALA A 94 5.45 20.97 -2.12
N GLN A 95 4.26 20.51 -2.50
CA GLN A 95 3.59 20.94 -3.73
C GLN A 95 3.26 22.44 -3.74
N ARG A 96 2.91 22.99 -2.56
CA ARG A 96 2.43 24.38 -2.44
C ARG A 96 3.51 25.35 -2.00
N GLY A 97 4.69 24.88 -1.64
CA GLY A 97 5.77 25.69 -1.02
C GLY A 97 5.42 26.15 0.39
N GLY A 98 4.37 25.59 1.00
CA GLY A 98 3.86 25.89 2.33
C GLY A 98 2.34 25.86 2.39
N ALA A 99 1.77 25.56 3.57
CA ALA A 99 0.32 25.57 3.78
C ALA A 99 -0.04 25.85 5.24
N PRO A 100 -1.10 26.60 5.53
CA PRO A 100 -1.63 26.74 6.89
C PRO A 100 -2.28 25.43 7.36
N ALA A 101 -2.21 25.17 8.67
CA ALA A 101 -2.74 23.93 9.28
C ALA A 101 -4.25 23.70 9.00
N ASN A 102 -5.05 24.77 9.00
CA ASN A 102 -6.48 24.70 8.71
C ASN A 102 -6.78 24.25 7.26
N ILE A 103 -5.97 24.69 6.32
CA ILE A 103 -6.10 24.29 4.90
C ILE A 103 -5.70 22.81 4.75
N LEU A 104 -4.58 22.39 5.35
CA LEU A 104 -4.18 20.99 5.36
C LEU A 104 -5.27 20.08 5.96
N TYR A 105 -5.85 20.48 7.09
CA TYR A 105 -6.95 19.73 7.71
C TYR A 105 -8.19 19.67 6.80
N SER A 106 -8.57 20.79 6.17
CA SER A 106 -9.72 20.81 5.26
C SER A 106 -9.53 19.83 4.09
N VAL A 107 -8.39 19.95 3.41
CA VAL A 107 -8.09 19.15 2.21
C VAL A 107 -7.95 17.66 2.55
N LEU A 108 -7.28 17.31 3.65
CA LEU A 108 -6.95 15.92 3.97
C LEU A 108 -8.02 15.22 4.80
N CYS A 109 -8.64 15.93 5.76
CA CYS A 109 -9.52 15.31 6.74
C CYS A 109 -11.01 15.64 6.54
N ARG A 110 -11.38 16.83 6.05
CA ARG A 110 -12.79 17.15 5.77
C ARG A 110 -13.23 16.67 4.39
N GLU A 111 -12.47 16.98 3.37
CA GLU A 111 -12.77 16.71 1.96
C GLU A 111 -12.08 15.43 1.48
N GLY A 112 -10.91 15.12 2.06
CA GLY A 112 -10.07 13.99 1.74
C GLY A 112 -10.44 12.67 2.44
N PRO A 113 -9.58 11.67 2.31
CA PRO A 113 -9.85 10.32 2.80
C PRO A 113 -9.69 10.13 4.31
N PHE A 114 -9.12 11.11 5.04
CA PHE A 114 -8.80 10.96 6.47
C PHE A 114 -9.91 11.52 7.39
N ARG A 115 -11.16 11.28 7.06
CA ARG A 115 -12.34 11.83 7.79
C ARG A 115 -12.44 11.38 9.23
N GLN A 116 -11.78 10.30 9.61
CA GLN A 116 -11.75 9.77 10.98
C GLN A 116 -10.73 10.49 11.87
N VAL A 117 -9.82 11.26 11.28
CA VAL A 117 -8.82 12.03 12.01
C VAL A 117 -9.45 13.29 12.56
N THR A 118 -9.58 13.37 13.88
CA THR A 118 -10.08 14.55 14.56
C THR A 118 -9.10 15.72 14.50
N LYS A 119 -9.58 16.93 14.75
CA LYS A 119 -8.69 18.12 14.81
C LYS A 119 -7.60 17.97 15.87
N ALA A 120 -7.92 17.36 17.03
CA ALA A 120 -6.94 17.12 18.08
C ALA A 120 -5.84 16.16 17.60
N MET A 121 -6.22 15.01 17.04
CA MET A 121 -5.26 14.05 16.48
C MET A 121 -4.40 14.68 15.37
N PHE A 122 -5.00 15.49 14.51
CA PHE A 122 -4.26 16.19 13.45
C PHE A 122 -3.24 17.17 14.00
N ALA A 123 -3.62 17.94 15.04
CA ALA A 123 -2.71 18.85 15.72
C ALA A 123 -1.56 18.10 16.42
N ASP A 124 -1.84 16.92 17.01
CA ASP A 124 -0.80 16.07 17.61
C ASP A 124 0.20 15.58 16.54
N VAL A 125 -0.30 15.17 15.38
CA VAL A 125 0.55 14.78 14.24
C VAL A 125 1.42 15.96 13.80
N LEU A 126 0.86 17.16 13.63
CA LEU A 126 1.65 18.33 13.24
C LEU A 126 2.72 18.67 14.28
N ARG A 127 2.41 18.61 15.59
CA ARG A 127 3.38 18.82 16.65
C ARG A 127 4.53 17.80 16.62
N ALA A 128 4.19 16.53 16.38
CA ALA A 128 5.19 15.48 16.24
C ALA A 128 6.11 15.70 15.02
N LEU A 129 5.55 16.15 13.89
CA LEU A 129 6.33 16.45 12.68
C LEU A 129 7.24 17.69 12.85
N GLY A 130 6.78 18.69 13.61
CA GLY A 130 7.54 19.91 13.91
C GLY A 130 8.46 19.79 15.13
N HIS A 131 8.51 18.63 15.81
CA HIS A 131 9.42 18.46 16.93
C HIS A 131 10.89 18.55 16.47
N PRO A 132 11.78 19.21 17.25
CA PRO A 132 13.18 19.40 16.86
C PRO A 132 13.91 18.12 16.44
N GLU A 133 13.62 16.97 17.10
CA GLU A 133 14.21 15.69 16.75
C GLU A 133 13.71 15.14 15.40
N THR A 134 12.48 15.47 15.03
CA THR A 134 11.88 15.01 13.77
C THR A 134 12.24 15.95 12.63
N GLY A 135 12.06 17.27 12.81
CA GLY A 135 12.43 18.32 11.88
C GLY A 135 11.84 18.19 10.48
N LEU A 136 10.66 17.58 10.36
CA LEU A 136 10.02 17.34 9.05
C LEU A 136 9.24 18.55 8.56
N ILE A 137 8.68 19.33 9.47
CA ILE A 137 8.01 20.59 9.16
C ILE A 137 8.47 21.69 10.11
N GLU A 138 8.33 22.93 9.68
CA GLU A 138 8.59 24.13 10.48
C GLU A 138 7.40 25.07 10.38
N GLN A 139 7.13 25.83 11.43
CA GLN A 139 6.08 26.84 11.44
C GLN A 139 6.69 28.24 11.45
N THR A 140 6.29 29.08 10.51
CA THR A 140 6.67 30.50 10.50
C THR A 140 5.87 31.28 11.54
N ASP A 141 6.33 32.50 11.88
CA ASP A 141 5.61 33.42 12.78
C ASP A 141 4.19 33.73 12.29
N GLY A 142 3.95 33.71 10.98
CA GLY A 142 2.64 33.87 10.35
C GLY A 142 1.75 32.63 10.38
N GLY A 143 2.19 31.52 11.01
CA GLY A 143 1.42 30.28 11.11
C GLY A 143 1.42 29.40 9.86
N LEU A 144 2.24 29.73 8.84
CA LEU A 144 2.43 28.90 7.66
C LEU A 144 3.36 27.73 8.00
N LEU A 145 2.98 26.52 7.63
CA LEU A 145 3.81 25.31 7.73
C LEU A 145 4.64 25.14 6.46
N LEU A 146 5.94 25.02 6.63
CA LEU A 146 6.93 24.77 5.59
C LEU A 146 7.55 23.38 5.81
N LEU A 147 8.29 22.88 4.83
CA LEU A 147 9.17 21.74 5.06
C LEU A 147 10.34 22.16 5.96
N GLY A 148 10.64 21.38 6.97
CA GLY A 148 11.89 21.46 7.71
C GLY A 148 13.02 20.76 6.96
N GLN A 149 14.25 20.90 7.43
CA GLN A 149 15.43 20.34 6.77
C GLN A 149 15.32 18.83 6.49
N ASN A 150 14.78 18.05 7.43
CA ASN A 150 14.58 16.62 7.23
C ASN A 150 13.42 16.33 6.26
N GLY A 151 12.40 17.20 6.23
CA GLY A 151 11.29 17.12 5.29
C GLY A 151 11.74 17.35 3.84
N GLU A 152 12.60 18.33 3.59
CA GLU A 152 13.17 18.59 2.27
C GLU A 152 13.98 17.39 1.77
N ARG A 153 14.88 16.86 2.60
CA ARG A 153 15.67 15.65 2.27
C ARG A 153 14.78 14.44 1.97
N LEU A 154 13.68 14.30 2.72
CA LEU A 154 12.73 13.19 2.52
C LEU A 154 12.02 13.30 1.17
N VAL A 155 11.56 14.50 0.80
CA VAL A 155 10.83 14.77 -0.46
C VAL A 155 11.74 14.63 -1.69
N GLU A 156 13.01 14.99 -1.56
CA GLU A 156 14.00 14.82 -2.63
C GLU A 156 14.37 13.36 -2.90
N HIS A 157 14.14 12.48 -1.93
CA HIS A 157 14.46 11.07 -2.09
C HIS A 157 13.46 10.37 -3.03
N TYR A 158 13.99 9.64 -4.02
CA TYR A 158 13.19 8.96 -5.06
C TYR A 158 12.10 8.02 -4.50
N SER A 159 12.32 7.43 -3.32
CA SER A 159 11.35 6.52 -2.70
C SER A 159 10.18 7.23 -2.01
N PHE A 160 10.22 8.55 -1.86
CA PHE A 160 9.16 9.31 -1.19
C PHE A 160 7.80 9.11 -1.86
N TYR A 161 7.77 9.00 -3.19
CA TYR A 161 6.54 8.82 -3.95
C TYR A 161 6.03 7.36 -3.98
N ALA A 162 6.77 6.43 -3.40
CA ALA A 162 6.41 5.02 -3.31
C ALA A 162 5.89 4.69 -1.90
N VAL A 163 4.63 5.00 -1.62
CA VAL A 163 4.01 4.70 -0.30
C VAL A 163 3.50 3.27 -0.28
N PHE A 164 4.42 2.33 -0.06
CA PHE A 164 4.07 0.94 0.17
C PHE A 164 4.44 0.55 1.59
N LYS A 165 3.50 -0.05 2.31
CA LYS A 165 3.83 -0.74 3.55
C LYS A 165 4.73 -1.92 3.18
N THR A 166 6.01 -1.80 3.43
CA THR A 166 6.95 -2.91 3.33
C THR A 166 6.65 -3.85 4.50
N PRO A 167 6.35 -5.14 4.27
CA PRO A 167 6.24 -6.10 5.36
C PRO A 167 7.58 -6.16 6.09
N GLU A 168 7.54 -6.29 7.41
CA GLU A 168 8.75 -6.57 8.18
C GLU A 168 9.25 -7.96 7.78
N GLU A 169 10.42 -8.00 7.20
CA GLU A 169 11.09 -9.25 6.84
C GLU A 169 12.09 -9.59 7.95
N TYR A 170 11.89 -10.76 8.56
CA TYR A 170 12.82 -11.30 9.54
C TYR A 170 13.65 -12.39 8.88
N ARG A 171 14.97 -12.26 8.97
CA ARG A 171 15.90 -13.28 8.51
C ARG A 171 16.12 -14.29 9.65
N LEU A 172 15.65 -15.52 9.45
CA LEU A 172 15.91 -16.62 10.37
C LEU A 172 17.31 -17.20 10.11
N VAL A 173 18.21 -17.01 11.08
CA VAL A 173 19.53 -17.61 11.03
C VAL A 173 19.59 -18.72 12.10
N SER A 174 19.76 -19.96 11.65
CA SER A 174 19.95 -21.11 12.53
C SER A 174 21.36 -21.68 12.32
N ASN A 175 22.16 -21.74 13.38
CA ASN A 175 23.54 -22.28 13.36
C ASN A 175 24.45 -21.66 12.27
N GLY A 176 24.31 -20.36 12.00
CA GLY A 176 25.11 -19.66 11.00
C GLY A 176 24.77 -20.01 9.54
N ARG A 177 23.67 -20.70 9.28
CA ARG A 177 23.12 -20.95 7.94
C ARG A 177 21.86 -20.13 7.73
N GLU A 178 21.79 -19.49 6.55
CA GLU A 178 20.60 -18.77 6.07
C GLU A 178 19.51 -19.73 5.61
#